data_a6338b8ae6a60811c423ae9c5d1fe350
#
_entry.id   a6338b8ae6a60811c423ae9c5d1fe350
#
_cell.length_a   1.000
_cell.length_b   1.000
_cell.length_c   1.000
_cell.angle_alpha   90.00
_cell.angle_beta   90.00
_cell.angle_gamma   90.00
#
_symmetry.space_group_name_H-M   'P 1'
#
loop_
_entity.id
_entity.type
_entity.pdbx_description
1 polymer ?
#
loop_
_entity_poly.entity_id
_entity_poly.type
_entity_poly.pdbx_seq_one_letter_code
_entity_poly.pdbx_strand_id
1 'polypeptide(L)'
;MGRPAGRRGEPRRPLPRTRIRLFHRSDDSGTTHNFTAYLKAAGRWPHEPSRKWTGKGKGVAMSAGVIDAVRDTKNSIGYVEYGLATNAGLSTAQVRNAGGEFVQLTPESAATALENARVVGEDGDLVVQLDYLTRAKGAYPIVLVTYAITCQPNRDPLVRAFLLYAAGDAGQSSLALYGYAPLPRDLLTRVRVQLDAMDDHTTTSSAPTEE
;
A
#
# COMPACT_ATOMS: atom_id res chain seq x y z
N MET A 1 28.19 7.47 13.60
CA MET A 1 26.81 7.80 13.13
C MET A 1 26.87 9.06 12.29
N GLY A 2 26.87 8.94 10.95
CA GLY A 2 26.96 10.06 10.02
C GLY A 2 25.69 10.90 10.03
N ARG A 3 25.83 12.21 10.19
CA ARG A 3 24.75 13.19 10.03
C ARG A 3 24.24 13.13 8.59
N PRO A 4 22.92 13.12 8.34
CA PRO A 4 22.42 13.20 6.95
C PRO A 4 22.89 14.51 6.32
N ALA A 5 23.45 14.43 5.13
CA ALA A 5 23.82 15.59 4.32
C ALA A 5 22.54 16.32 3.91
N GLY A 6 22.32 17.53 4.42
CA GLY A 6 21.28 18.42 3.93
C GLY A 6 21.53 18.77 2.44
N ARG A 7 20.45 19.03 1.68
CA ARG A 7 20.56 19.58 0.31
C ARG A 7 21.45 20.82 0.31
N ARG A 8 22.37 20.91 -0.64
CA ARG A 8 23.17 22.14 -0.85
C ARG A 8 22.21 23.28 -1.17
N GLY A 9 22.18 24.30 -0.29
CA GLY A 9 21.41 25.52 -0.52
C GLY A 9 20.23 25.76 0.42
N GLU A 10 19.78 24.80 1.23
CA GLU A 10 18.77 25.08 2.26
C GLU A 10 19.42 25.66 3.53
N PRO A 11 18.88 26.74 4.13
CA PRO A 11 19.34 27.21 5.43
C PRO A 11 19.15 26.08 6.44
N ARG A 12 20.21 25.69 7.14
CA ARG A 12 20.19 24.65 8.17
C ARG A 12 19.27 25.12 9.31
N ARG A 13 18.00 24.74 9.27
CA ARG A 13 17.12 24.93 10.42
C ARG A 13 17.64 24.07 11.58
N PRO A 14 17.79 24.61 12.79
CA PRO A 14 18.17 23.83 13.95
C PRO A 14 17.06 22.77 14.19
N LEU A 15 17.45 21.50 14.17
CA LEU A 15 16.50 20.42 14.47
C LEU A 15 16.14 20.48 15.97
N PRO A 16 14.86 20.23 16.30
CA PRO A 16 14.43 20.11 17.69
C PRO A 16 15.26 19.07 18.44
N ARG A 17 15.64 19.38 19.69
CA ARG A 17 16.38 18.45 20.55
C ARG A 17 15.47 17.50 21.35
N THR A 18 14.19 17.50 21.04
CA THR A 18 13.17 16.68 21.67
C THR A 18 13.15 15.27 21.11
N ARG A 19 12.85 14.30 21.98
CA ARG A 19 12.71 12.89 21.59
C ARG A 19 11.45 12.71 20.74
N ILE A 20 11.57 11.97 19.64
CA ILE A 20 10.42 11.56 18.82
C ILE A 20 9.62 10.49 19.56
N ARG A 21 8.30 10.67 19.65
CA ARG A 21 7.35 9.69 20.18
C ARG A 21 6.79 8.87 19.04
N LEU A 22 7.02 7.56 19.06
CA LEU A 22 6.58 6.64 18.02
C LEU A 22 5.23 6.02 18.41
N PHE A 23 4.26 6.09 17.49
CA PHE A 23 3.00 5.37 17.58
C PHE A 23 2.93 4.29 16.50
N HIS A 24 2.37 3.13 16.86
CA HIS A 24 2.21 1.99 15.97
C HIS A 24 0.86 1.30 16.22
N ARG A 25 0.44 0.45 15.29
CA ARG A 25 -0.76 -0.38 15.43
C ARG A 25 -0.56 -1.40 16.56
N SER A 26 -1.55 -1.51 17.45
CA SER A 26 -1.57 -2.54 18.50
C SER A 26 -2.32 -3.79 18.09
N ASP A 27 -3.16 -3.69 17.06
CA ASP A 27 -3.93 -4.77 16.46
C ASP A 27 -3.13 -5.52 15.37
N ASP A 28 -3.66 -6.63 14.90
CA ASP A 28 -3.14 -7.37 13.75
C ASP A 28 -3.40 -6.57 12.46
N SER A 29 -2.34 -6.16 11.75
CA SER A 29 -2.44 -5.14 10.70
C SER A 29 -1.59 -5.47 9.47
N GLY A 30 -2.24 -5.47 8.29
CA GLY A 30 -1.56 -5.52 7.00
C GLY A 30 -0.65 -4.31 6.76
N THR A 31 -1.05 -3.12 7.23
CA THR A 31 -0.24 -1.89 7.15
C THR A 31 1.06 -2.05 7.95
N THR A 32 1.00 -2.68 9.15
CA THR A 32 2.18 -3.01 9.94
C THR A 32 3.08 -4.02 9.24
N HIS A 33 2.49 -5.07 8.64
CA HIS A 33 3.27 -6.06 7.89
C HIS A 33 4.03 -5.41 6.73
N ASN A 34 3.35 -4.63 5.90
CA ASN A 34 3.96 -3.92 4.78
C ASN A 34 5.08 -2.97 5.23
N PHE A 35 4.85 -2.19 6.28
CA PHE A 35 5.84 -1.26 6.81
C PHE A 35 7.07 -1.97 7.37
N THR A 36 6.89 -3.07 8.12
CA THR A 36 8.01 -3.86 8.65
C THR A 36 8.77 -4.60 7.55
N ALA A 37 8.09 -5.03 6.47
CA ALA A 37 8.74 -5.59 5.28
C ALA A 37 9.65 -4.58 4.58
N TYR A 38 9.18 -3.35 4.39
CA TYR A 38 10.03 -2.26 3.90
C TYR A 38 11.23 -2.00 4.82
N LEU A 39 11.02 -1.88 6.14
CA LEU A 39 12.11 -1.64 7.09
C LEU A 39 13.15 -2.76 7.09
N LYS A 40 12.71 -4.02 6.90
CA LYS A 40 13.60 -5.19 6.77
C LYS A 40 14.43 -5.09 5.48
N ALA A 41 13.79 -4.83 4.36
CA ALA A 41 14.46 -4.67 3.07
C ALA A 41 15.47 -3.50 3.10
N ALA A 42 15.13 -2.40 3.74
CA ALA A 42 16.03 -1.25 3.92
C ALA A 42 17.19 -1.50 4.92
N GLY A 43 17.28 -2.71 5.50
CA GLY A 43 18.35 -3.13 6.40
C GLY A 43 18.36 -2.45 7.78
N ARG A 44 17.21 -1.91 8.22
CA ARG A 44 17.08 -1.15 9.48
C ARG A 44 16.19 -1.85 10.51
N TRP A 45 15.61 -2.99 10.18
CA TRP A 45 14.71 -3.75 11.04
C TRP A 45 15.33 -5.10 11.40
N PRO A 46 15.51 -5.40 12.70
CA PRO A 46 16.19 -6.64 13.11
C PRO A 46 15.28 -7.87 13.13
N HIS A 47 13.96 -7.67 13.01
CA HIS A 47 12.95 -8.73 13.05
C HIS A 47 12.46 -9.10 11.65
N GLU A 48 11.77 -10.22 11.53
CA GLU A 48 11.04 -10.56 10.31
C GLU A 48 9.80 -9.67 10.15
N PRO A 49 9.31 -9.45 8.90
CA PRO A 49 8.05 -8.77 8.66
C PRO A 49 6.90 -9.41 9.43
N SER A 50 6.06 -8.59 10.05
CA SER A 50 4.99 -9.10 10.91
C SER A 50 3.78 -8.17 10.88
N ARG A 51 2.58 -8.77 11.00
CA ARG A 51 1.32 -8.04 11.19
C ARG A 51 1.22 -7.41 12.60
N LYS A 52 2.05 -7.86 13.53
CA LYS A 52 2.17 -7.30 14.88
C LYS A 52 3.49 -6.55 15.02
N TRP A 53 3.43 -5.36 15.60
CA TRP A 53 4.62 -4.54 15.83
C TRP A 53 5.50 -5.15 16.93
N THR A 54 6.78 -5.32 16.65
CA THR A 54 7.78 -5.91 17.56
C THR A 54 8.81 -4.90 18.06
N GLY A 55 8.72 -3.65 17.60
CA GLY A 55 9.66 -2.57 17.99
C GLY A 55 9.19 -1.77 19.20
N LYS A 56 9.96 -0.73 19.52
CA LYS A 56 9.58 0.24 20.56
C LYS A 56 8.49 1.17 20.06
N GLY A 57 7.76 1.80 20.98
CA GLY A 57 6.70 2.76 20.70
C GLY A 57 5.49 2.54 21.58
N LYS A 58 4.43 3.31 21.35
CA LYS A 58 3.13 3.15 22.00
C LYS A 58 2.15 2.57 20.99
N GLY A 59 1.58 1.41 21.32
CA GLY A 59 0.52 0.79 20.53
C GLY A 59 -0.81 1.51 20.71
N VAL A 60 -1.51 1.72 19.60
CA VAL A 60 -2.87 2.25 19.54
C VAL A 60 -3.68 1.47 18.51
N ALA A 61 -4.98 1.33 18.75
CA ALA A 61 -5.84 0.50 17.92
C ALA A 61 -6.15 1.19 16.59
N MET A 62 -6.05 0.44 15.50
CA MET A 62 -6.43 0.84 14.15
C MET A 62 -5.70 2.08 13.62
N SER A 63 -5.86 2.40 12.34
CA SER A 63 -5.27 3.60 11.72
C SER A 63 -5.80 4.90 12.31
N ALA A 64 -7.08 4.93 12.69
CA ALA A 64 -7.69 6.09 13.35
C ALA A 64 -6.99 6.42 14.68
N GLY A 65 -6.69 5.41 15.50
CA GLY A 65 -5.95 5.62 16.75
C GLY A 65 -4.54 6.15 16.54
N VAL A 66 -3.85 5.74 15.46
CA VAL A 66 -2.54 6.30 15.12
C VAL A 66 -2.66 7.78 14.72
N ILE A 67 -3.68 8.13 13.93
CA ILE A 67 -3.95 9.51 13.52
C ILE A 67 -4.19 10.40 14.73
N ASP A 68 -5.11 9.99 15.62
CA ASP A 68 -5.43 10.75 16.83
C ASP A 68 -4.21 10.93 17.72
N ALA A 69 -3.45 9.85 17.94
CA ALA A 69 -2.25 9.89 18.77
C ALA A 69 -1.17 10.82 18.20
N VAL A 70 -0.99 10.84 16.87
CA VAL A 70 -0.01 11.74 16.21
C VAL A 70 -0.51 13.18 16.22
N ARG A 71 -1.79 13.44 15.96
CA ARG A 71 -2.39 14.76 15.98
C ARG A 71 -2.27 15.42 17.37
N ASP A 72 -2.56 14.65 18.40
CA ASP A 72 -2.64 15.17 19.78
C ASP A 72 -1.29 15.18 20.51
N THR A 73 -0.24 14.64 19.90
CA THR A 73 1.09 14.53 20.52
C THR A 73 2.16 15.27 19.73
N LYS A 74 2.73 16.33 20.29
CA LYS A 74 3.87 17.04 19.67
C LYS A 74 5.09 16.12 19.54
N ASN A 75 5.86 16.31 18.48
CA ASN A 75 7.08 15.55 18.19
C ASN A 75 6.83 14.03 18.10
N SER A 76 5.76 13.65 17.45
CA SER A 76 5.38 12.26 17.24
C SER A 76 5.50 11.85 15.77
N ILE A 77 5.53 10.55 15.53
CA ILE A 77 5.50 9.92 14.22
C ILE A 77 4.74 8.61 14.29
N GLY A 78 4.06 8.25 13.23
CA GLY A 78 3.37 6.99 13.04
C GLY A 78 3.35 6.61 11.57
N TYR A 79 2.67 5.50 11.24
CA TYR A 79 2.42 5.07 9.88
C TYR A 79 0.93 4.74 9.71
N VAL A 80 0.36 5.23 8.63
CA VAL A 80 -1.05 5.01 8.24
C VAL A 80 -1.18 5.15 6.73
N GLU A 81 -2.35 4.84 6.21
CA GLU A 81 -2.75 5.07 4.82
C GLU A 81 -2.73 6.58 4.50
N TYR A 82 -2.27 6.92 3.28
CA TYR A 82 -2.07 8.31 2.83
C TYR A 82 -3.36 9.13 2.90
N GLY A 83 -4.47 8.61 2.38
CA GLY A 83 -5.76 9.32 2.38
C GLY A 83 -6.23 9.67 3.78
N LEU A 84 -6.02 8.79 4.76
CA LEU A 84 -6.40 9.06 6.14
C LEU A 84 -5.52 10.15 6.78
N ALA A 85 -4.20 10.13 6.51
CA ALA A 85 -3.28 11.15 7.02
C ALA A 85 -3.60 12.54 6.44
N THR A 86 -3.84 12.62 5.13
CA THR A 86 -4.15 13.89 4.44
C THR A 86 -5.50 14.46 4.85
N ASN A 87 -6.54 13.63 4.97
CA ASN A 87 -7.86 14.05 5.44
C ASN A 87 -7.83 14.57 6.89
N ALA A 88 -6.90 14.04 7.70
CA ALA A 88 -6.68 14.55 9.07
C ALA A 88 -5.74 15.78 9.13
N GLY A 89 -5.29 16.30 8.00
CA GLY A 89 -4.37 17.46 7.93
C GLY A 89 -2.97 17.18 8.47
N LEU A 90 -2.56 15.90 8.54
CA LEU A 90 -1.25 15.53 9.04
C LEU A 90 -0.17 15.64 7.95
N SER A 91 1.02 16.08 8.35
CA SER A 91 2.18 16.12 7.46
C SER A 91 2.71 14.72 7.21
N THR A 92 3.04 14.41 5.96
CA THR A 92 3.65 13.15 5.55
C THR A 92 5.14 13.33 5.24
N ALA A 93 5.94 12.32 5.55
CA ALA A 93 7.37 12.35 5.31
C ALA A 93 7.71 11.97 3.87
N GLN A 94 8.66 12.68 3.28
CA GLN A 94 9.35 12.16 2.09
C GLN A 94 10.25 11.00 2.50
N VAL A 95 10.20 9.92 1.72
CA VAL A 95 11.04 8.74 1.95
C VAL A 95 12.07 8.62 0.85
N ARG A 96 13.31 8.34 1.24
CA ARG A 96 14.39 8.16 0.29
C ARG A 96 14.32 6.76 -0.32
N ASN A 97 14.14 6.67 -1.64
CA ASN A 97 14.22 5.41 -2.37
C ASN A 97 15.67 4.93 -2.54
N ALA A 98 15.89 3.72 -3.05
CA ALA A 98 17.23 3.18 -3.26
C ALA A 98 18.00 3.87 -4.41
N GLY A 99 17.32 4.62 -5.28
CA GLY A 99 17.93 5.52 -6.25
C GLY A 99 18.52 6.79 -5.63
N GLY A 100 18.27 7.04 -4.33
CA GLY A 100 18.79 8.18 -3.59
C GLY A 100 17.90 9.42 -3.61
N GLU A 101 16.73 9.34 -4.23
CA GLU A 101 15.76 10.43 -4.32
C GLU A 101 14.83 10.44 -3.10
N PHE A 102 14.57 11.63 -2.54
CA PHE A 102 13.51 11.82 -1.55
C PHE A 102 12.18 12.06 -2.26
N VAL A 103 11.28 11.10 -2.14
CA VAL A 103 10.00 11.08 -2.83
C VAL A 103 8.87 11.41 -1.86
N GLN A 104 7.99 12.31 -2.26
CA GLN A 104 6.73 12.59 -1.56
C GLN A 104 5.73 11.50 -1.91
N LEU A 105 4.96 11.01 -0.93
CA LEU A 105 3.85 10.11 -1.22
C LEU A 105 2.71 10.88 -1.89
N THR A 106 2.36 10.44 -3.07
CA THR A 106 1.19 10.86 -3.85
C THR A 106 0.62 9.64 -4.59
N PRO A 107 -0.61 9.70 -5.12
CA PRO A 107 -1.14 8.63 -5.96
C PRO A 107 -0.20 8.27 -7.13
N GLU A 108 0.41 9.27 -7.77
CA GLU A 108 1.32 9.08 -8.91
C GLU A 108 2.62 8.37 -8.49
N SER A 109 3.23 8.80 -7.37
CA SER A 109 4.46 8.18 -6.87
C SER A 109 4.25 6.75 -6.37
N ALA A 110 3.04 6.44 -5.88
CA ALA A 110 2.63 5.09 -5.52
C ALA A 110 2.38 4.22 -6.77
N ALA A 111 1.71 4.75 -7.80
CA ALA A 111 1.52 4.06 -9.08
C ALA A 111 2.88 3.72 -9.73
N THR A 112 3.82 4.67 -9.76
CA THR A 112 5.18 4.44 -10.29
C THR A 112 5.92 3.32 -9.55
N ALA A 113 5.70 3.15 -8.24
CA ALA A 113 6.27 2.03 -7.50
C ALA A 113 5.67 0.68 -7.94
N LEU A 114 4.38 0.65 -8.31
CA LEU A 114 3.70 -0.55 -8.80
C LEU A 114 4.07 -0.92 -10.24
N GLU A 115 4.44 0.03 -11.09
CA GLU A 115 4.90 -0.25 -12.46
C GLU A 115 6.14 -1.18 -12.49
N ASN A 116 6.93 -1.20 -11.42
CA ASN A 116 8.11 -2.04 -11.28
C ASN A 116 7.86 -3.30 -10.44
N ALA A 117 6.62 -3.54 -10.01
CA ALA A 117 6.26 -4.71 -9.23
C ALA A 117 6.02 -5.93 -10.14
N ARG A 118 6.18 -7.14 -9.58
CA ARG A 118 5.97 -8.39 -10.31
C ARG A 118 4.72 -9.08 -9.82
N VAL A 119 3.88 -9.55 -10.73
CA VAL A 119 2.83 -10.50 -10.40
C VAL A 119 3.48 -11.87 -10.22
N VAL A 120 3.30 -12.47 -9.06
CA VAL A 120 3.91 -13.75 -8.67
C VAL A 120 2.86 -14.81 -8.31
N GLY A 121 1.57 -14.45 -8.34
CA GLY A 121 0.47 -15.39 -8.17
C GLY A 121 0.33 -16.32 -9.38
N GLU A 122 -0.18 -17.53 -9.14
CA GLU A 122 -0.45 -18.57 -10.14
C GLU A 122 -1.97 -18.73 -10.30
N ASP A 123 -2.40 -19.40 -11.38
CA ASP A 123 -3.80 -19.78 -11.62
C ASP A 123 -4.82 -18.62 -11.52
N GLY A 124 -4.41 -17.41 -11.95
CA GLY A 124 -5.27 -16.22 -11.91
C GLY A 124 -5.19 -15.42 -10.61
N ASP A 125 -4.42 -15.86 -9.62
CA ASP A 125 -4.12 -15.06 -8.44
C ASP A 125 -3.17 -13.91 -8.82
N LEU A 126 -3.58 -12.68 -8.50
CA LEU A 126 -2.85 -11.46 -8.86
C LEU A 126 -1.96 -10.93 -7.72
N VAL A 127 -1.37 -11.83 -6.95
CA VAL A 127 -0.42 -11.44 -5.89
C VAL A 127 0.75 -10.67 -6.50
N VAL A 128 1.03 -9.49 -5.95
CA VAL A 128 2.08 -8.60 -6.41
C VAL A 128 3.25 -8.59 -5.43
N GLN A 129 4.43 -8.89 -5.92
CA GLN A 129 5.68 -8.70 -5.19
C GLN A 129 6.19 -7.28 -5.38
N LEU A 130 6.24 -6.51 -4.31
CA LEU A 130 6.73 -5.13 -4.30
C LEU A 130 8.25 -5.08 -4.23
N ASP A 131 8.86 -4.14 -4.97
CA ASP A 131 10.28 -3.81 -4.83
C ASP A 131 10.48 -2.64 -3.86
N TYR A 132 10.65 -2.97 -2.57
CA TYR A 132 10.93 -1.96 -1.54
C TYR A 132 12.27 -1.24 -1.73
N LEU A 133 13.17 -1.78 -2.54
CA LEU A 133 14.46 -1.19 -2.87
C LEU A 133 14.47 -0.55 -4.27
N THR A 134 13.30 -0.15 -4.76
CA THR A 134 13.15 0.47 -6.07
C THR A 134 14.11 1.65 -6.26
N ARG A 135 14.72 1.72 -7.43
CA ARG A 135 15.54 2.83 -7.89
C ARG A 135 14.81 3.69 -8.92
N ALA A 136 13.58 3.35 -9.23
CA ALA A 136 12.78 4.10 -10.20
C ALA A 136 12.59 5.55 -9.74
N LYS A 137 12.81 6.48 -10.65
CA LYS A 137 12.66 7.91 -10.39
C LYS A 137 11.19 8.22 -10.04
N GLY A 138 10.98 8.96 -8.96
CA GLY A 138 9.65 9.33 -8.50
C GLY A 138 8.87 8.22 -7.81
N ALA A 139 9.39 6.99 -7.70
CA ALA A 139 8.71 5.90 -7.02
C ALA A 139 8.82 6.01 -5.49
N TYR A 140 7.68 6.01 -4.79
CA TYR A 140 7.62 5.94 -3.34
C TYR A 140 7.76 4.50 -2.86
N PRO A 141 8.74 4.14 -2.01
CA PRO A 141 9.08 2.75 -1.77
C PRO A 141 8.14 2.01 -0.82
N ILE A 142 7.26 2.70 -0.10
CA ILE A 142 6.35 2.07 0.88
C ILE A 142 4.91 2.16 0.35
N VAL A 143 4.54 1.20 -0.48
CA VAL A 143 3.18 1.08 -1.01
C VAL A 143 2.52 -0.21 -0.52
N LEU A 144 1.21 -0.23 -0.46
CA LEU A 144 0.41 -1.40 -0.10
C LEU A 144 -0.66 -1.61 -1.17
N VAL A 145 -0.75 -2.84 -1.67
CA VAL A 145 -1.80 -3.24 -2.61
C VAL A 145 -3.00 -3.75 -1.82
N THR A 146 -4.19 -3.27 -2.18
CA THR A 146 -5.46 -3.78 -1.64
C THR A 146 -6.01 -4.82 -2.61
N TYR A 147 -6.33 -6.00 -2.08
CA TYR A 147 -6.90 -7.11 -2.84
C TYR A 147 -8.38 -7.27 -2.54
N ALA A 148 -9.18 -7.44 -3.59
CA ALA A 148 -10.51 -8.03 -3.46
C ALA A 148 -10.37 -9.55 -3.56
N ILE A 149 -10.95 -10.27 -2.61
CA ILE A 149 -10.91 -11.74 -2.57
C ILE A 149 -12.33 -12.25 -2.77
N THR A 150 -12.51 -13.14 -3.73
CA THR A 150 -13.79 -13.79 -4.00
C THR A 150 -13.61 -15.29 -4.20
N CYS A 151 -14.64 -16.07 -3.88
CA CYS A 151 -14.64 -17.50 -4.16
C CYS A 151 -14.89 -17.75 -5.65
N GLN A 152 -14.34 -18.83 -6.19
CA GLN A 152 -14.68 -19.32 -7.52
C GLN A 152 -15.37 -20.69 -7.42
N PRO A 153 -16.45 -20.91 -8.18
CA PRO A 153 -17.19 -19.93 -9.00
C PRO A 153 -17.98 -18.95 -8.11
N ASN A 154 -18.00 -17.68 -8.48
CA ASN A 154 -18.88 -16.69 -7.85
C ASN A 154 -20.02 -16.35 -8.81
N ARG A 155 -21.26 -16.70 -8.43
CA ARG A 155 -22.47 -16.48 -9.24
C ARG A 155 -23.28 -15.27 -8.78
N ASP A 156 -22.79 -14.50 -7.81
CA ASP A 156 -23.50 -13.30 -7.35
C ASP A 156 -23.26 -12.14 -8.35
N PRO A 157 -24.30 -11.68 -9.05
CA PRO A 157 -24.16 -10.61 -10.02
C PRO A 157 -23.76 -9.27 -9.38
N LEU A 158 -24.05 -9.06 -8.10
CA LEU A 158 -23.65 -7.84 -7.39
C LEU A 158 -22.16 -7.82 -7.10
N VAL A 159 -21.57 -8.95 -6.72
CA VAL A 159 -20.12 -9.07 -6.54
C VAL A 159 -19.40 -8.75 -7.84
N ARG A 160 -19.85 -9.36 -8.93
CA ARG A 160 -19.28 -9.11 -10.26
C ARG A 160 -19.43 -7.64 -10.69
N ALA A 161 -20.62 -7.07 -10.56
CA ALA A 161 -20.87 -5.67 -10.91
C ALA A 161 -19.98 -4.71 -10.09
N PHE A 162 -19.80 -4.97 -8.80
CA PHE A 162 -18.90 -4.20 -7.94
C PHE A 162 -17.44 -4.28 -8.42
N LEU A 163 -16.94 -5.48 -8.70
CA LEU A 163 -15.57 -5.68 -9.14
C LEU A 163 -15.31 -5.05 -10.51
N LEU A 164 -16.26 -5.17 -11.45
CA LEU A 164 -16.20 -4.50 -12.75
C LEU A 164 -16.20 -2.97 -12.62
N TYR A 165 -17.02 -2.42 -11.73
CA TYR A 165 -16.99 -0.99 -11.43
C TYR A 165 -15.63 -0.57 -10.85
N ALA A 166 -15.11 -1.31 -9.86
CA ALA A 166 -13.83 -1.02 -9.22
C ALA A 166 -12.66 -1.08 -10.23
N ALA A 167 -12.69 -2.04 -11.17
CA ALA A 167 -11.69 -2.17 -12.23
C ALA A 167 -12.02 -1.31 -13.49
N GLY A 168 -13.17 -0.65 -13.51
CA GLY A 168 -13.58 0.24 -14.59
C GLY A 168 -12.90 1.62 -14.50
N ASP A 169 -12.96 2.37 -15.60
CA ASP A 169 -12.31 3.68 -15.68
C ASP A 169 -12.91 4.69 -14.67
N ALA A 170 -14.21 4.63 -14.42
CA ALA A 170 -14.88 5.48 -13.41
C ALA A 170 -14.41 5.15 -11.99
N GLY A 171 -14.34 3.86 -11.65
CA GLY A 171 -13.83 3.41 -10.34
C GLY A 171 -12.37 3.81 -10.14
N GLN A 172 -11.50 3.52 -11.10
CA GLN A 172 -10.07 3.84 -11.02
C GLN A 172 -9.80 5.35 -10.96
N SER A 173 -10.52 6.17 -11.72
CA SER A 173 -10.35 7.63 -11.69
C SER A 173 -10.79 8.28 -10.36
N SER A 174 -11.73 7.66 -9.65
CA SER A 174 -12.20 8.15 -8.35
C SER A 174 -11.22 7.90 -7.20
N LEU A 175 -10.28 6.95 -7.33
CA LEU A 175 -9.39 6.51 -6.25
C LEU A 175 -8.52 7.65 -5.70
N ALA A 176 -8.04 8.54 -6.56
CA ALA A 176 -7.18 9.66 -6.16
C ALA A 176 -7.88 10.61 -5.17
N LEU A 177 -9.20 10.75 -5.24
CA LEU A 177 -10.00 11.57 -4.31
C LEU A 177 -9.95 11.03 -2.88
N TYR A 178 -9.72 9.72 -2.74
CA TYR A 178 -9.62 9.04 -1.44
C TYR A 178 -8.18 8.75 -1.02
N GLY A 179 -7.20 9.26 -1.77
CA GLY A 179 -5.77 9.06 -1.48
C GLY A 179 -5.23 7.69 -1.86
N TYR A 180 -5.90 6.99 -2.79
CA TYR A 180 -5.42 5.75 -3.40
C TYR A 180 -4.84 6.02 -4.78
N ALA A 181 -3.85 5.21 -5.17
CA ALA A 181 -3.34 5.22 -6.53
C ALA A 181 -4.19 4.31 -7.42
N PRO A 182 -4.50 4.73 -8.66
CA PRO A 182 -5.06 3.82 -9.65
C PRO A 182 -4.03 2.74 -10.01
N LEU A 183 -4.51 1.57 -10.42
CA LEU A 183 -3.64 0.50 -10.88
C LEU A 183 -2.92 0.89 -12.18
N PRO A 184 -1.64 0.53 -12.36
CA PRO A 184 -0.97 0.60 -13.64
C PRO A 184 -1.74 -0.18 -14.72
N ARG A 185 -1.69 0.28 -15.96
CA ARG A 185 -2.49 -0.27 -17.08
C ARG A 185 -2.33 -1.78 -17.24
N ASP A 186 -1.09 -2.29 -17.11
CA ASP A 186 -0.82 -3.72 -17.28
C ASP A 186 -1.48 -4.57 -16.20
N LEU A 187 -1.42 -4.11 -14.93
CA LEU A 187 -2.10 -4.77 -13.82
C LEU A 187 -3.62 -4.69 -13.98
N LEU A 188 -4.15 -3.53 -14.38
CA LEU A 188 -5.58 -3.34 -14.61
C LEU A 188 -6.09 -4.26 -15.73
N THR A 189 -5.33 -4.43 -16.80
CA THR A 189 -5.65 -5.36 -17.88
C THR A 189 -5.74 -6.80 -17.37
N ARG A 190 -4.78 -7.23 -16.54
CA ARG A 190 -4.81 -8.57 -15.91
C ARG A 190 -6.03 -8.75 -15.00
N VAL A 191 -6.38 -7.73 -14.20
CA VAL A 191 -7.59 -7.76 -13.36
C VAL A 191 -8.85 -7.96 -14.24
N ARG A 192 -8.98 -7.20 -15.33
CA ARG A 192 -10.13 -7.30 -16.23
C ARG A 192 -10.23 -8.68 -16.89
N VAL A 193 -9.11 -9.26 -17.32
CA VAL A 193 -9.08 -10.64 -17.86
C VAL A 193 -9.58 -11.65 -16.82
N GLN A 194 -9.20 -11.52 -15.55
CA GLN A 194 -9.71 -12.42 -14.51
C GLN A 194 -11.21 -12.23 -14.23
N LEU A 195 -11.70 -11.00 -14.30
CA LEU A 195 -13.14 -10.71 -14.15
C LEU A 195 -13.97 -11.26 -15.32
N ASP A 196 -13.44 -11.22 -16.54
CA ASP A 196 -14.08 -11.81 -17.71
C ASP A 196 -14.12 -13.34 -17.61
N ALA A 197 -13.05 -13.96 -17.14
CA ALA A 197 -12.98 -15.42 -16.91
C ALA A 197 -13.94 -15.91 -15.81
N MET A 198 -14.44 -15.05 -14.94
CA MET A 198 -15.49 -15.43 -13.96
C MET A 198 -16.81 -15.84 -14.62
N ASP A 199 -17.06 -15.43 -15.88
CA ASP A 199 -18.28 -15.76 -16.62
C ASP A 199 -18.16 -17.09 -17.38
N ASP A 200 -16.98 -17.51 -17.80
CA ASP A 200 -16.78 -18.62 -18.75
C ASP A 200 -17.03 -20.01 -18.13
N HIS A 201 -17.20 -20.13 -16.83
CA HIS A 201 -17.50 -21.43 -16.16
C HIS A 201 -19.00 -21.80 -16.18
N THR A 202 -19.84 -21.16 -17.04
CA THR A 202 -21.26 -21.47 -17.16
C THR A 202 -21.61 -22.51 -18.21
N THR A 203 -20.65 -23.06 -18.98
CA THR A 203 -20.93 -23.99 -20.09
C THR A 203 -20.12 -25.26 -20.03
N THR A 204 -20.32 -26.10 -19.00
CA THR A 204 -20.11 -27.58 -19.14
C THR A 204 -20.87 -28.32 -18.04
N SER A 205 -22.19 -28.27 -18.09
CA SER A 205 -23.03 -29.34 -17.55
C SER A 205 -23.76 -29.99 -18.74
N SER A 206 -23.04 -30.82 -19.46
CA SER A 206 -23.70 -31.86 -20.29
C SER A 206 -24.31 -32.85 -19.31
N ALA A 207 -25.64 -32.82 -19.17
CA ALA A 207 -26.39 -33.85 -18.49
C ALA A 207 -26.08 -35.22 -19.13
N PRO A 208 -25.91 -36.30 -18.36
CA PRO A 208 -25.88 -37.66 -18.92
C PRO A 208 -27.30 -37.95 -19.44
N THR A 209 -27.37 -38.27 -20.71
CA THR A 209 -28.56 -38.89 -21.35
C THR A 209 -28.67 -40.28 -20.72
N GLU A 210 -29.73 -40.48 -19.91
CA GLU A 210 -30.15 -41.83 -19.52
C GLU A 210 -30.80 -42.47 -20.75
N GLU A 211 -30.24 -43.59 -21.21
CA GLU A 211 -30.90 -44.67 -21.95
C GLU A 211 -31.21 -45.83 -20.99
#